data_371aa24afd37061220a0c85f3c9bb5a9
#
_entry.id   371aa24afd37061220a0c85f3c9bb5a9
#
_cell.length_a   1.000
_cell.length_b   1.000
_cell.length_c   1.000
_cell.angle_alpha   90.00
_cell.angle_beta   90.00
_cell.angle_gamma   90.00
#
_symmetry.space_group_name_H-M   'P 1'
#
loop_
_entity.id
_entity.type
_entity.pdbx_description
1 polymer ?
#
loop_
_entity_poly.entity_id
_entity_poly.type
_entity_poly.pdbx_seq_one_letter_code
_entity_poly.pdbx_strand_id
1 'polypeptide(L)'
;KSDIPCDILGLEPGWHTHAYSCSYKWSDRFPSPNEMLSELNSRGFHVNLWEHAFCHPTAPIYGDMLSHSGDYMVWGGVFPDFADPEARRIFADYHRKTLVDAGVDGFKLDECDSSDNTGSWSFPLTSTFPSGLDGEQYHSLFGTLYCKTIMEALGGKKTLSEVRNIGALAAGYPFVLYSDLYDHRDFIRGVAQSSFSGILWTPEVRDAKSKEE
;
A
#
# COMPACT_ATOMS: atom_id res chain seq x y z
N LYS A 1 9.99 -6.08 27.41
CA LYS A 1 10.94 -5.62 28.44
C LYS A 1 11.18 -4.10 28.40
N SER A 2 10.68 -3.44 27.37
CA SER A 2 10.88 -2.00 27.16
C SER A 2 9.63 -1.17 27.42
N ASP A 3 8.53 -1.79 27.87
CA ASP A 3 7.21 -1.15 28.12
C ASP A 3 6.70 -0.28 26.94
N ILE A 4 7.10 -0.59 25.72
CA ILE A 4 6.60 0.04 24.51
C ILE A 4 5.34 -0.72 24.09
N PRO A 5 4.16 -0.07 24.11
CA PRO A 5 2.94 -0.69 23.64
C PRO A 5 3.06 -0.95 22.13
N CYS A 6 2.66 -2.14 21.71
CA CYS A 6 2.61 -2.54 20.29
C CYS A 6 1.37 -3.40 20.09
N ASP A 7 0.48 -2.96 19.25
CA ASP A 7 -0.78 -3.63 18.91
C ASP A 7 -0.97 -3.81 17.40
N ILE A 8 -0.06 -3.27 16.58
CA ILE A 8 -0.06 -3.46 15.12
C ILE A 8 1.25 -4.11 14.70
N LEU A 9 1.14 -5.20 13.93
CA LEU A 9 2.25 -5.89 13.33
C LEU A 9 2.23 -5.71 11.81
N GLY A 10 3.23 -5.00 11.27
CA GLY A 10 3.45 -4.85 9.84
C GLY A 10 4.29 -5.99 9.27
N LEU A 11 3.84 -6.60 8.19
CA LEU A 11 4.63 -7.54 7.40
C LEU A 11 5.10 -6.85 6.12
N GLU A 12 6.42 -6.72 6.00
CA GLU A 12 7.10 -6.10 4.87
C GLU A 12 7.15 -7.02 3.64
N PRO A 13 7.73 -6.61 2.46
CA PRO A 13 7.63 -7.32 1.17
C PRO A 13 7.79 -8.83 1.19
N GLY A 14 8.53 -9.38 2.15
CA GLY A 14 8.82 -10.82 2.25
C GLY A 14 7.61 -11.73 2.51
N TRP A 15 6.42 -11.19 2.73
CA TRP A 15 5.22 -12.01 2.83
C TRP A 15 4.74 -12.51 1.45
N HIS A 16 5.03 -11.76 0.38
CA HIS A 16 4.74 -12.17 -0.99
C HIS A 16 5.63 -13.31 -1.50
N THR A 17 5.11 -14.14 -2.38
CA THR A 17 5.95 -15.06 -3.18
C THR A 17 6.82 -14.30 -4.18
N HIS A 18 6.38 -13.11 -4.63
CA HIS A 18 7.14 -12.17 -5.46
C HIS A 18 6.71 -10.75 -5.09
N ALA A 19 7.66 -9.88 -4.74
CA ALA A 19 7.37 -8.58 -4.13
C ALA A 19 7.44 -7.39 -5.11
N TYR A 20 8.37 -7.39 -6.05
CA TYR A 20 8.56 -6.35 -7.05
C TYR A 20 8.48 -6.96 -8.47
N SER A 21 7.31 -6.99 -9.10
CA SER A 21 5.95 -6.58 -8.71
C SER A 21 5.27 -7.56 -7.74
N CYS A 22 4.08 -7.18 -7.19
CA CYS A 22 3.43 -7.96 -6.14
C CYS A 22 2.61 -9.14 -6.67
N SER A 23 2.81 -10.31 -6.04
CA SER A 23 2.03 -11.52 -6.34
C SER A 23 0.74 -11.64 -5.51
N TYR A 24 0.61 -10.90 -4.42
CA TYR A 24 -0.49 -10.97 -3.44
C TYR A 24 -0.75 -12.38 -2.92
N LYS A 25 0.29 -13.22 -2.87
CA LYS A 25 0.24 -14.59 -2.36
C LYS A 25 1.25 -14.77 -1.26
N TRP A 26 0.85 -15.46 -0.21
CA TRP A 26 1.73 -15.82 0.90
C TRP A 26 2.92 -16.66 0.42
N SER A 27 4.11 -16.29 0.85
CA SER A 27 5.33 -17.03 0.57
C SER A 27 5.47 -18.22 1.52
N ASP A 28 6.38 -19.15 1.19
CA ASP A 28 6.67 -20.34 2.00
C ASP A 28 7.17 -20.02 3.42
N ARG A 29 7.52 -18.77 3.70
CA ARG A 29 7.83 -18.28 5.05
C ARG A 29 6.61 -18.29 5.98
N PHE A 30 5.42 -18.33 5.42
CA PHE A 30 4.12 -18.31 6.12
C PHE A 30 3.31 -19.53 5.72
N PRO A 31 3.69 -20.76 6.19
CA PRO A 31 3.06 -22.01 5.75
C PRO A 31 1.59 -22.15 6.17
N SER A 32 1.17 -21.47 7.23
CA SER A 32 -0.21 -21.49 7.75
C SER A 32 -0.66 -20.05 8.05
N PRO A 33 -0.85 -19.18 7.03
CA PRO A 33 -1.10 -17.77 7.27
C PRO A 33 -2.43 -17.52 8.01
N ASN A 34 -3.47 -18.27 7.73
CA ASN A 34 -4.77 -18.11 8.41
C ASN A 34 -4.70 -18.47 9.91
N GLU A 35 -3.92 -19.49 10.27
CA GLU A 35 -3.70 -19.87 11.67
C GLU A 35 -2.89 -18.77 12.38
N MET A 36 -1.84 -18.26 11.73
CA MET A 36 -1.05 -17.16 12.24
C MET A 36 -1.89 -15.90 12.47
N LEU A 37 -2.72 -15.50 11.50
CA LEU A 37 -3.60 -14.34 11.62
C LEU A 37 -4.60 -14.52 12.77
N SER A 38 -5.22 -15.70 12.88
CA SER A 38 -6.15 -16.02 13.96
C SER A 38 -5.48 -15.94 15.33
N GLU A 39 -4.27 -16.49 15.46
CA GLU A 39 -3.49 -16.43 16.70
C GLU A 39 -3.12 -14.99 17.10
N LEU A 40 -2.63 -14.19 16.15
CA LEU A 40 -2.29 -12.79 16.39
C LEU A 40 -3.51 -11.97 16.80
N ASN A 41 -4.62 -12.12 16.08
CA ASN A 41 -5.86 -11.42 16.38
C ASN A 41 -6.41 -11.83 17.77
N SER A 42 -6.30 -13.09 18.14
CA SER A 42 -6.72 -13.58 19.47
C SER A 42 -5.91 -12.98 20.62
N ARG A 43 -4.69 -12.56 20.35
CA ARG A 43 -3.79 -11.86 21.28
C ARG A 43 -3.97 -10.34 21.28
N GLY A 44 -4.88 -9.81 20.45
CA GLY A 44 -5.15 -8.38 20.34
C GLY A 44 -4.23 -7.64 19.36
N PHE A 45 -3.43 -8.35 18.55
CA PHE A 45 -2.67 -7.71 17.50
C PHE A 45 -3.51 -7.52 16.23
N HIS A 46 -3.32 -6.40 15.59
CA HIS A 46 -3.80 -6.11 14.24
C HIS A 46 -2.68 -6.36 13.24
N VAL A 47 -3.01 -6.92 12.08
CA VAL A 47 -2.01 -7.24 11.05
C VAL A 47 -2.15 -6.32 9.87
N ASN A 48 -1.04 -5.69 9.48
CA ASN A 48 -0.90 -4.79 8.35
C ASN A 48 0.06 -5.42 7.33
N LEU A 49 -0.30 -5.43 6.04
CA LEU A 49 0.51 -6.01 4.98
C LEU A 49 1.05 -4.92 4.04
N TRP A 50 2.37 -4.94 3.83
CA TRP A 50 3.00 -4.12 2.80
C TRP A 50 2.64 -4.64 1.40
N GLU A 51 2.33 -3.73 0.50
CA GLU A 51 2.14 -4.02 -0.92
C GLU A 51 2.28 -2.76 -1.77
N HIS A 52 2.40 -2.95 -3.07
CA HIS A 52 2.14 -1.92 -4.08
C HIS A 52 1.21 -2.47 -5.17
N ALA A 53 0.64 -1.59 -5.97
CA ALA A 53 -0.41 -1.97 -6.92
C ALA A 53 0.08 -2.73 -8.16
N PHE A 54 1.38 -2.71 -8.48
CA PHE A 54 1.91 -3.33 -9.72
C PHE A 54 1.78 -4.85 -9.63
N CYS A 55 0.88 -5.40 -10.47
CA CYS A 55 0.44 -6.79 -10.37
C CYS A 55 1.37 -7.71 -11.16
N HIS A 56 2.03 -8.63 -10.47
CA HIS A 56 2.96 -9.60 -11.05
C HIS A 56 2.24 -10.67 -11.88
N PRO A 57 2.84 -11.20 -12.98
CA PRO A 57 2.25 -12.27 -13.79
C PRO A 57 1.82 -13.53 -13.03
N THR A 58 2.38 -13.80 -11.84
CA THR A 58 1.97 -14.92 -11.00
C THR A 58 0.84 -14.59 -10.01
N ALA A 59 0.38 -13.33 -9.96
CA ALA A 59 -0.76 -12.95 -9.13
C ALA A 59 -2.05 -13.58 -9.68
N PRO A 60 -2.94 -14.09 -8.82
CA PRO A 60 -4.18 -14.73 -9.29
C PRO A 60 -5.10 -13.83 -10.12
N ILE A 61 -5.03 -12.52 -9.90
CA ILE A 61 -5.84 -11.52 -10.62
C ILE A 61 -5.17 -10.98 -11.90
N TYR A 62 -3.95 -11.42 -12.23
CA TYR A 62 -3.18 -10.85 -13.34
C TYR A 62 -3.91 -10.91 -14.67
N GLY A 63 -4.51 -12.07 -15.00
CA GLY A 63 -5.22 -12.26 -16.28
C GLY A 63 -6.43 -11.31 -16.41
N ASP A 64 -7.19 -11.17 -15.35
CA ASP A 64 -8.37 -10.29 -15.33
C ASP A 64 -7.96 -8.81 -15.36
N MET A 65 -6.77 -8.49 -14.81
CA MET A 65 -6.28 -7.12 -14.73
C MET A 65 -5.67 -6.60 -16.02
N LEU A 66 -5.28 -7.48 -16.96
CA LEU A 66 -4.58 -7.08 -18.18
C LEU A 66 -5.33 -6.01 -19.00
N SER A 67 -6.63 -6.18 -19.21
CA SER A 67 -7.45 -5.23 -19.98
C SER A 67 -7.84 -3.97 -19.21
N HIS A 68 -7.55 -3.94 -17.92
CA HIS A 68 -7.87 -2.87 -16.97
C HIS A 68 -6.61 -2.21 -16.41
N SER A 69 -5.52 -2.25 -17.16
CA SER A 69 -4.22 -1.70 -16.76
C SER A 69 -3.67 -0.75 -17.82
N GLY A 70 -2.81 0.16 -17.38
CA GLY A 70 -2.06 1.04 -18.28
C GLY A 70 -1.09 0.29 -19.19
N ASP A 71 -0.61 0.97 -20.20
CA ASP A 71 0.27 0.44 -21.25
C ASP A 71 1.74 0.26 -20.82
N TYR A 72 2.10 0.65 -19.63
CA TYR A 72 3.44 0.55 -19.08
C TYR A 72 3.53 -0.49 -17.95
N MET A 73 4.55 -1.35 -18.02
CA MET A 73 4.81 -2.36 -16.98
C MET A 73 5.86 -1.84 -15.99
N VAL A 74 5.57 -2.00 -14.72
CA VAL A 74 6.50 -1.67 -13.63
C VAL A 74 7.03 -2.96 -13.01
N TRP A 75 8.34 -3.15 -12.99
CA TRP A 75 9.01 -4.39 -12.55
C TRP A 75 8.41 -5.67 -13.14
N GLY A 76 8.04 -5.61 -14.42
CA GLY A 76 7.41 -6.74 -15.12
C GLY A 76 5.96 -7.01 -14.71
N GLY A 77 5.36 -6.19 -13.89
CA GLY A 77 3.95 -6.26 -13.52
C GLY A 77 3.10 -5.22 -14.23
N VAL A 78 1.83 -5.53 -14.46
CA VAL A 78 0.87 -4.58 -15.02
C VAL A 78 0.46 -3.56 -13.98
N PHE A 79 0.14 -2.36 -14.43
CA PHE A 79 -0.27 -1.26 -13.56
C PHE A 79 -1.78 -1.03 -13.66
N PRO A 80 -2.56 -1.48 -12.66
CA PRO A 80 -4.01 -1.34 -12.65
C PRO A 80 -4.47 0.10 -12.79
N ASP A 81 -5.47 0.32 -13.62
CA ASP A 81 -6.17 1.60 -13.75
C ASP A 81 -7.27 1.72 -12.70
N PHE A 82 -6.94 2.20 -11.51
CA PHE A 82 -7.93 2.37 -10.43
C PHE A 82 -8.93 3.52 -10.67
N ALA A 83 -8.82 4.28 -11.77
CA ALA A 83 -9.91 5.13 -12.23
C ALA A 83 -11.03 4.31 -12.89
N ASP A 84 -10.70 3.14 -13.46
CA ASP A 84 -11.66 2.15 -13.95
C ASP A 84 -12.34 1.41 -12.77
N PRO A 85 -13.67 1.49 -12.63
CA PRO A 85 -14.40 0.76 -11.59
C PRO A 85 -14.19 -0.75 -11.60
N GLU A 86 -13.98 -1.36 -12.78
CA GLU A 86 -13.78 -2.80 -12.90
C GLU A 86 -12.40 -3.22 -12.39
N ALA A 87 -11.34 -2.46 -12.69
CA ALA A 87 -10.02 -2.68 -12.09
C ALA A 87 -10.10 -2.65 -10.56
N ARG A 88 -10.78 -1.66 -9.99
CA ARG A 88 -10.97 -1.60 -8.54
C ARG A 88 -11.72 -2.81 -8.01
N ARG A 89 -12.82 -3.19 -8.67
CA ARG A 89 -13.62 -4.35 -8.26
C ARG A 89 -12.80 -5.63 -8.24
N ILE A 90 -12.04 -5.91 -9.28
CA ILE A 90 -11.17 -7.10 -9.37
C ILE A 90 -10.17 -7.10 -8.21
N PHE A 91 -9.49 -5.99 -8.00
CA PHE A 91 -8.47 -5.86 -6.96
C PHE A 91 -9.08 -5.98 -5.56
N ALA A 92 -10.12 -5.20 -5.29
CA ALA A 92 -10.78 -5.15 -3.98
C ALA A 92 -11.43 -6.50 -3.61
N ASP A 93 -12.10 -7.17 -4.54
CA ASP A 93 -12.73 -8.46 -4.31
C ASP A 93 -11.71 -9.55 -3.95
N TYR A 94 -10.57 -9.56 -4.65
CA TYR A 94 -9.49 -10.49 -4.33
C TYR A 94 -8.94 -10.23 -2.92
N HIS A 95 -8.57 -9.00 -2.61
CA HIS A 95 -8.02 -8.62 -1.31
C HIS A 95 -9.00 -8.90 -0.18
N ARG A 96 -10.27 -8.60 -0.37
CA ARG A 96 -11.32 -8.93 0.60
C ARG A 96 -11.35 -10.41 0.91
N LYS A 97 -11.53 -11.24 -0.13
CA LYS A 97 -11.75 -12.69 0.03
C LYS A 97 -10.53 -13.43 0.56
N THR A 98 -9.33 -13.00 0.18
CA THR A 98 -8.10 -13.75 0.48
C THR A 98 -7.30 -13.22 1.66
N LEU A 99 -7.44 -11.95 2.00
CA LEU A 99 -6.65 -11.27 3.02
C LEU A 99 -7.53 -10.71 4.14
N VAL A 100 -8.48 -9.84 3.83
CA VAL A 100 -9.31 -9.17 4.84
C VAL A 100 -10.21 -10.15 5.59
N ASP A 101 -10.88 -11.05 4.88
CA ASP A 101 -11.75 -12.08 5.48
C ASP A 101 -10.94 -13.11 6.26
N ALA A 102 -9.65 -13.28 5.95
CA ALA A 102 -8.73 -14.14 6.71
C ALA A 102 -8.20 -13.49 8.00
N GLY A 103 -8.40 -12.17 8.19
CA GLY A 103 -8.02 -11.47 9.42
C GLY A 103 -6.96 -10.39 9.26
N VAL A 104 -6.63 -9.98 8.03
CA VAL A 104 -5.80 -8.79 7.79
C VAL A 104 -6.61 -7.53 8.09
N ASP A 105 -6.00 -6.59 8.83
CA ASP A 105 -6.66 -5.39 9.35
C ASP A 105 -6.31 -4.12 8.57
N GLY A 106 -5.21 -4.12 7.83
CA GLY A 106 -4.75 -2.96 7.09
C GLY A 106 -3.65 -3.25 6.10
N PHE A 107 -3.24 -2.22 5.38
CA PHE A 107 -2.21 -2.31 4.34
C PHE A 107 -1.27 -1.10 4.39
N LYS A 108 0.00 -1.34 4.09
CA LYS A 108 1.00 -0.30 3.81
C LYS A 108 1.13 -0.22 2.29
N LEU A 109 0.57 0.85 1.69
CA LEU A 109 0.50 1.06 0.25
C LEU A 109 1.74 1.83 -0.22
N ASP A 110 2.65 1.12 -0.84
CA ASP A 110 3.95 1.65 -1.26
C ASP A 110 3.97 2.04 -2.74
N GLU A 111 5.06 2.70 -3.15
CA GLU A 111 5.42 3.04 -4.53
C GLU A 111 4.36 3.90 -5.26
N CYS A 112 3.60 4.69 -4.51
CA CYS A 112 2.57 5.57 -5.06
C CYS A 112 3.13 6.86 -5.65
N ASP A 113 4.38 7.20 -5.35
CA ASP A 113 5.08 8.40 -5.82
C ASP A 113 6.22 8.05 -6.77
N SER A 114 7.32 7.61 -6.20
CA SER A 114 8.53 7.22 -6.90
C SER A 114 9.15 6.03 -6.18
N SER A 115 10.13 5.43 -6.79
CA SER A 115 10.88 4.33 -6.20
C SER A 115 12.36 4.68 -6.14
N ASP A 116 13.02 4.32 -5.06
CA ASP A 116 14.49 4.38 -4.96
C ASP A 116 15.15 3.50 -6.03
N ASN A 117 14.46 2.44 -6.45
CA ASN A 117 14.92 1.54 -7.49
C ASN A 117 14.91 2.18 -8.89
N THR A 118 14.03 3.17 -9.13
CA THR A 118 13.92 3.86 -10.41
C THR A 118 14.57 5.26 -10.37
N GLY A 119 14.84 5.78 -9.19
CA GLY A 119 15.38 7.13 -8.99
C GLY A 119 14.46 8.26 -9.45
N SER A 120 13.24 7.92 -9.84
CA SER A 120 12.22 8.85 -10.34
C SER A 120 10.84 8.20 -10.27
N TRP A 121 9.86 8.76 -10.97
CA TRP A 121 8.54 8.17 -11.11
C TRP A 121 8.59 6.72 -11.62
N SER A 122 7.73 5.87 -11.08
CA SER A 122 7.69 4.44 -11.43
C SER A 122 7.21 4.17 -12.85
N PHE A 123 6.56 5.14 -13.50
CA PHE A 123 6.06 5.05 -14.87
C PHE A 123 6.14 6.41 -15.59
N PRO A 124 6.24 6.43 -16.94
CA PRO A 124 6.39 7.65 -17.71
C PRO A 124 5.12 8.52 -17.69
N LEU A 125 5.29 9.84 -17.80
CA LEU A 125 4.17 10.78 -17.95
C LEU A 125 3.33 10.52 -19.20
N THR A 126 3.92 9.85 -20.19
CA THR A 126 3.26 9.49 -21.47
C THR A 126 2.52 8.16 -21.44
N SER A 127 2.49 7.48 -20.28
CA SER A 127 1.68 6.27 -20.14
C SER A 127 0.22 6.58 -20.37
N THR A 128 -0.53 5.63 -20.92
CA THR A 128 -1.97 5.74 -21.16
C THR A 128 -2.75 4.67 -20.40
N PHE A 129 -3.93 5.03 -19.96
CA PHE A 129 -4.79 4.15 -19.16
C PHE A 129 -6.17 3.97 -19.84
N PRO A 130 -6.84 2.82 -19.65
CA PRO A 130 -8.18 2.55 -20.19
C PRO A 130 -9.22 3.61 -19.85
N SER A 131 -9.11 4.26 -18.68
CA SER A 131 -9.98 5.37 -18.28
C SER A 131 -9.83 6.65 -19.11
N GLY A 132 -8.80 6.72 -19.97
CA GLY A 132 -8.45 7.91 -20.74
C GLY A 132 -7.50 8.87 -20.03
N LEU A 133 -7.05 8.56 -18.82
CA LEU A 133 -6.02 9.32 -18.14
C LEU A 133 -4.65 9.04 -18.77
N ASP A 134 -3.78 10.05 -18.75
CA ASP A 134 -2.36 9.89 -19.04
C ASP A 134 -1.54 9.71 -17.75
N GLY A 135 -0.24 9.45 -17.90
CA GLY A 135 0.66 9.24 -16.77
C GLY A 135 0.80 10.47 -15.89
N GLU A 136 0.78 11.68 -16.43
CA GLU A 136 0.87 12.92 -15.66
C GLU A 136 -0.34 13.09 -14.73
N GLN A 137 -1.55 12.87 -15.25
CA GLN A 137 -2.79 12.90 -14.48
C GLN A 137 -2.83 11.77 -13.44
N TYR A 138 -2.42 10.56 -13.86
CA TYR A 138 -2.47 9.40 -12.99
C TYR A 138 -1.51 9.51 -11.80
N HIS A 139 -0.34 10.12 -11.96
CA HIS A 139 0.58 10.42 -10.87
C HIS A 139 -0.08 11.20 -9.73
N SER A 140 -0.89 12.19 -10.08
CA SER A 140 -1.57 13.03 -9.09
C SER A 140 -2.71 12.32 -8.36
N LEU A 141 -3.27 11.26 -8.95
CA LEU A 141 -4.46 10.56 -8.47
C LEU A 141 -4.16 9.18 -7.86
N PHE A 142 -3.04 8.57 -8.23
CA PHE A 142 -2.78 7.16 -7.96
C PHE A 142 -2.92 6.80 -6.48
N GLY A 143 -2.21 7.47 -5.58
CA GLY A 143 -2.30 7.18 -4.15
C GLY A 143 -3.73 7.28 -3.61
N THR A 144 -4.48 8.29 -4.04
CA THR A 144 -5.89 8.48 -3.64
C THR A 144 -6.79 7.37 -4.18
N LEU A 145 -6.62 6.99 -5.44
CA LEU A 145 -7.39 5.91 -6.07
C LEU A 145 -7.05 4.55 -5.46
N TYR A 146 -5.79 4.33 -5.09
CA TYR A 146 -5.37 3.13 -4.40
C TYR A 146 -6.00 3.05 -3.00
N CYS A 147 -5.97 4.14 -2.21
CA CYS A 147 -6.69 4.20 -0.94
C CYS A 147 -8.17 3.86 -1.09
N LYS A 148 -8.84 4.43 -2.11
CA LYS A 148 -10.24 4.12 -2.41
C LYS A 148 -10.45 2.63 -2.66
N THR A 149 -9.59 2.01 -3.47
CA THR A 149 -9.66 0.58 -3.81
C THR A 149 -9.52 -0.30 -2.58
N ILE A 150 -8.58 0.00 -1.70
CA ILE A 150 -8.39 -0.73 -0.44
C ILE A 150 -9.56 -0.52 0.52
N MET A 151 -10.15 0.67 0.58
CA MET A 151 -11.37 0.90 1.36
C MET A 151 -12.54 0.06 0.85
N GLU A 152 -12.66 -0.12 -0.46
CA GLU A 152 -13.64 -1.04 -1.07
C GLU A 152 -13.36 -2.50 -0.62
N ALA A 153 -12.08 -2.92 -0.55
CA ALA A 153 -11.70 -4.25 -0.03
C ALA A 153 -12.04 -4.41 1.45
N LEU A 154 -11.77 -3.41 2.27
CA LEU A 154 -12.03 -3.43 3.73
C LEU A 154 -13.52 -3.44 4.09
N GLY A 155 -14.41 -3.01 3.17
CA GLY A 155 -15.86 -3.12 3.35
C GLY A 155 -16.41 -2.38 4.57
N GLY A 156 -15.79 -1.27 4.97
CA GLY A 156 -16.17 -0.49 6.16
C GLY A 156 -15.51 -0.96 7.45
N LYS A 157 -14.64 -1.95 7.43
CA LYS A 157 -13.79 -2.35 8.56
C LYS A 157 -12.92 -1.15 8.96
N LYS A 158 -12.80 -0.87 10.25
CA LYS A 158 -11.83 0.10 10.75
C LYS A 158 -10.43 -0.40 10.45
N THR A 159 -9.58 0.50 9.99
CA THR A 159 -8.20 0.17 9.63
C THR A 159 -7.24 1.26 10.11
N LEU A 160 -6.02 0.87 10.38
CA LEU A 160 -4.87 1.75 10.41
C LEU A 160 -3.97 1.32 9.24
N SER A 161 -4.27 1.87 8.07
CA SER A 161 -3.48 1.66 6.86
C SER A 161 -2.58 2.85 6.59
N GLU A 162 -1.48 2.59 5.88
CA GLU A 162 -0.49 3.58 5.51
C GLU A 162 -0.45 3.73 3.99
N VAL A 163 -0.09 4.91 3.52
CA VAL A 163 0.11 5.18 2.10
C VAL A 163 1.31 6.11 1.90
N ARG A 164 2.15 5.81 0.92
CA ARG A 164 3.39 6.56 0.70
C ARG A 164 3.16 7.93 0.09
N ASN A 165 2.21 8.06 -0.81
CA ASN A 165 1.79 9.33 -1.41
C ASN A 165 0.28 9.39 -1.57
N ILE A 166 -0.28 10.55 -1.21
CA ILE A 166 -1.72 10.74 -1.20
C ILE A 166 -2.00 12.20 -1.60
N GLY A 167 -2.85 12.37 -2.60
CA GLY A 167 -3.26 13.70 -3.02
C GLY A 167 -4.16 14.40 -1.98
N ALA A 168 -4.37 15.70 -2.14
CA ALA A 168 -5.18 16.52 -1.24
C ALA A 168 -6.61 15.99 -1.04
N LEU A 169 -7.15 15.26 -2.02
CA LEU A 169 -8.50 14.67 -1.96
C LEU A 169 -8.59 13.45 -1.03
N ALA A 170 -7.48 12.93 -0.56
CA ALA A 170 -7.46 11.72 0.26
C ALA A 170 -7.64 12.00 1.77
N ALA A 171 -7.74 13.25 2.21
CA ALA A 171 -8.00 13.58 3.62
C ALA A 171 -9.30 12.97 4.18
N GLY A 172 -10.22 12.52 3.31
CA GLY A 172 -11.43 11.79 3.70
C GLY A 172 -11.21 10.29 3.94
N TYR A 173 -10.05 9.73 3.64
CA TYR A 173 -9.73 8.33 3.86
C TYR A 173 -8.94 8.16 5.16
N PRO A 174 -9.18 7.07 5.92
CA PRO A 174 -8.50 6.81 7.20
C PRO A 174 -7.10 6.21 7.00
N PHE A 175 -6.28 6.83 6.17
CA PHE A 175 -4.91 6.42 5.90
C PHE A 175 -3.93 7.40 6.53
N VAL A 176 -2.83 6.86 7.03
CA VAL A 176 -1.70 7.63 7.55
C VAL A 176 -0.67 7.75 6.44
N LEU A 177 -0.17 8.95 6.21
CA LEU A 177 0.93 9.16 5.27
C LEU A 177 2.23 8.69 5.90
N TYR A 178 3.04 7.96 5.14
CA TYR A 178 4.42 7.63 5.48
C TYR A 178 5.36 7.99 4.33
N SER A 179 6.63 8.04 4.61
CA SER A 179 7.68 8.19 3.59
C SER A 179 9.00 7.67 4.14
N ASP A 180 9.93 7.36 3.24
CA ASP A 180 11.30 7.00 3.58
C ASP A 180 12.17 8.23 3.94
N LEU A 181 11.59 9.22 4.59
CA LEU A 181 12.31 10.41 5.09
C LEU A 181 12.95 10.08 6.44
N TYR A 182 14.23 9.75 6.41
CA TYR A 182 15.00 9.39 7.60
C TYR A 182 15.74 10.56 8.23
N ASP A 183 15.83 11.72 7.56
CA ASP A 183 16.34 12.95 8.12
C ASP A 183 15.29 13.60 9.03
N HIS A 184 15.64 13.81 10.30
CA HIS A 184 14.72 14.34 11.31
C HIS A 184 14.18 15.74 10.97
N ARG A 185 14.98 16.58 10.30
CA ARG A 185 14.57 17.93 9.89
C ARG A 185 13.51 17.87 8.79
N ASP A 186 13.72 17.02 7.79
CA ASP A 186 12.77 16.85 6.69
C ASP A 186 11.49 16.20 7.19
N PHE A 187 11.61 15.25 8.12
CA PHE A 187 10.46 14.66 8.80
C PHE A 187 9.62 15.72 9.54
N ILE A 188 10.23 16.58 10.35
CA ILE A 188 9.52 17.67 11.07
C ILE A 188 8.79 18.59 10.10
N ARG A 189 9.42 18.95 8.98
CA ARG A 189 8.78 19.75 7.92
C ARG A 189 7.61 19.04 7.29
N GLY A 190 7.77 17.74 6.99
CA GLY A 190 6.73 16.90 6.43
C GLY A 190 5.51 16.79 7.34
N VAL A 191 5.72 16.54 8.63
CA VAL A 191 4.64 16.48 9.63
C VAL A 191 3.88 17.79 9.71
N ALA A 192 4.59 18.93 9.75
CA ALA A 192 3.95 20.24 9.79
C ALA A 192 3.07 20.48 8.55
N GLN A 193 3.58 20.18 7.35
CA GLN A 193 2.83 20.36 6.09
C GLN A 193 1.62 19.44 6.01
N SER A 194 1.78 18.16 6.38
CA SER A 194 0.69 17.17 6.37
C SER A 194 -0.41 17.54 7.35
N SER A 195 -0.07 18.04 8.53
CA SER A 195 -1.02 18.50 9.54
C SER A 195 -1.90 19.64 9.02
N PHE A 196 -1.33 20.60 8.29
CA PHE A 196 -2.11 21.67 7.64
C PHE A 196 -3.07 21.14 6.56
N SER A 197 -2.75 20.01 5.95
CA SER A 197 -3.60 19.35 4.94
C SER A 197 -4.63 18.41 5.56
N GLY A 198 -4.67 18.26 6.87
CA GLY A 198 -5.57 17.35 7.57
C GLY A 198 -5.20 15.87 7.43
N ILE A 199 -3.95 15.58 7.09
CA ILE A 199 -3.41 14.23 6.87
C ILE A 199 -2.47 13.89 8.01
N LEU A 200 -2.65 12.72 8.61
CA LEU A 200 -1.73 12.21 9.62
C LEU A 200 -0.46 11.68 8.94
N TRP A 201 0.67 11.88 9.59
CA TRP A 201 1.94 11.34 9.17
C TRP A 201 2.54 10.45 10.26
N THR A 202 2.94 9.23 9.89
CA THR A 202 3.69 8.34 10.79
C THR A 202 5.18 8.41 10.47
N PRO A 203 6.05 8.53 11.50
CA PRO A 203 7.49 8.52 11.27
C PRO A 203 8.00 7.11 11.01
N GLU A 204 8.95 6.98 10.10
CA GLU A 204 9.89 5.87 10.11
C GLU A 204 11.17 6.33 10.81
N VAL A 205 11.44 5.81 11.97
CA VAL A 205 12.70 6.07 12.67
C VAL A 205 13.61 4.89 12.41
N ARG A 206 14.67 5.14 11.61
CA ARG A 206 15.81 4.24 11.47
C ARG A 206 16.96 4.82 12.27
N ASP A 207 17.90 4.02 12.65
CA ASP A 207 19.19 4.44 13.22
C ASP A 207 19.11 5.29 14.50
N ALA A 208 18.09 5.11 15.32
CA ALA A 208 18.08 5.70 16.66
C ALA A 208 19.32 5.20 17.44
N LYS A 209 20.21 6.14 17.82
CA LYS A 209 21.50 5.84 18.42
C LYS A 209 21.43 5.82 19.95
N SER A 210 20.40 6.39 20.51
CA SER A 210 20.17 6.49 21.94
C SER A 210 18.67 6.43 22.26
N LYS A 211 18.34 6.37 23.54
CA LYS A 211 16.95 6.44 24.02
C LYS A 211 16.36 7.84 23.93
N GLU A 212 17.20 8.84 23.81
CA GLU A 212 16.83 10.26 23.73
C GLU A 212 16.47 10.67 22.29
N GLU A 213 16.96 9.95 21.27
CA GLU A 213 16.54 10.10 19.88
C GLU A 213 15.18 9.47 19.63
#